data_1c37c006ce26dc9dc294648de0324648
#
_entry.id   1c37c006ce26dc9dc294648de0324648
#
_cell.length_a   1.000
_cell.length_b   1.000
_cell.length_c   1.000
_cell.angle_alpha   90.00
_cell.angle_beta   90.00
_cell.angle_gamma   90.00
#
_symmetry.space_group_name_H-M   'P 1'
#
loop_
_entity.id
_entity.type
_entity.pdbx_description
1 polymer ?
#
loop_
_entity_poly.entity_id
_entity_poly.type
_entity_poly.pdbx_seq_one_letter_code
_entity_poly.pdbx_strand_id
1 'polypeptide(L)'
;RRKAEAAGEEWVEPKKENPFAYKLPLSGEVNPENHLTMDFDYPLTKLDSAAMLLTLTHPDNSIEDIPVRLVRDTAQLRRYYIRAPWKTGGQYTLTIPEGAITDVAGFSNDSIIGKYTVLDPEKFATVKIHVTGKDDGSKYILQLLDGNNALKQEKRDVTTGDWQFNFVPAGEIKFRVIEV
;
A
#
# COMPACT_ATOMS: atom_id res chain seq x y z
N ARG A 1 18.93 -32.77 -13.18
CA ARG A 1 18.50 -34.09 -12.72
C ARG A 1 19.69 -35.03 -12.57
N ARG A 2 20.36 -35.42 -13.67
CA ARG A 2 21.52 -36.38 -13.63
C ARG A 2 22.68 -35.94 -12.72
N LYS A 3 22.94 -34.64 -12.52
CA LYS A 3 23.98 -34.12 -11.61
C LYS A 3 23.60 -34.25 -10.13
N ALA A 4 22.32 -34.06 -9.77
CA ALA A 4 21.83 -34.23 -8.41
C ALA A 4 21.79 -35.70 -7.99
N GLU A 5 21.34 -36.58 -8.91
CA GLU A 5 21.36 -38.02 -8.67
C GLU A 5 22.78 -38.59 -8.45
N ALA A 6 23.80 -38.01 -9.13
CA ALA A 6 25.19 -38.39 -8.94
C ALA A 6 25.80 -37.89 -7.61
N ALA A 7 25.22 -36.84 -7.01
CA ALA A 7 25.66 -36.27 -5.72
C ALA A 7 24.86 -36.82 -4.53
N GLY A 8 23.86 -37.69 -4.74
CA GLY A 8 22.98 -38.19 -3.68
C GLY A 8 22.02 -37.13 -3.11
N GLU A 9 21.88 -36.01 -3.80
CA GLU A 9 20.97 -34.95 -3.43
C GLU A 9 19.57 -35.20 -4.05
N GLU A 10 18.53 -34.94 -3.26
CA GLU A 10 17.15 -35.00 -3.74
C GLU A 10 16.93 -33.88 -4.78
N TRP A 11 16.69 -34.28 -6.06
CA TRP A 11 16.48 -33.29 -7.11
C TRP A 11 15.14 -32.61 -6.93
N VAL A 12 15.16 -31.34 -6.55
CA VAL A 12 13.97 -30.48 -6.49
C VAL A 12 13.83 -29.79 -7.84
N GLU A 13 12.68 -30.00 -8.48
CA GLU A 13 12.35 -29.31 -9.74
C GLU A 13 12.38 -27.79 -9.51
N PRO A 14 13.12 -27.02 -10.34
CA PRO A 14 13.15 -25.57 -10.17
C PRO A 14 11.70 -25.05 -10.29
N LYS A 15 11.23 -24.36 -9.24
CA LYS A 15 9.90 -23.74 -9.21
C LYS A 15 9.81 -22.81 -10.41
N LYS A 16 8.88 -23.06 -11.31
CA LYS A 16 8.61 -22.15 -12.42
C LYS A 16 8.21 -20.80 -11.83
N GLU A 17 8.92 -19.74 -12.18
CA GLU A 17 8.53 -18.39 -11.76
C GLU A 17 7.10 -18.11 -12.23
N ASN A 18 6.25 -17.67 -11.31
CA ASN A 18 4.89 -17.28 -11.65
C ASN A 18 4.95 -15.92 -12.35
N PRO A 19 4.51 -15.80 -13.62
CA PRO A 19 4.56 -14.54 -14.34
C PRO A 19 3.51 -13.52 -13.88
N PHE A 20 2.62 -13.90 -12.95
CA PHE A 20 1.66 -12.97 -12.36
C PHE A 20 2.39 -11.86 -11.58
N ALA A 21 2.30 -10.62 -12.07
CA ALA A 21 3.07 -9.49 -11.55
C ALA A 21 2.18 -8.45 -10.86
N TYR A 22 2.53 -8.12 -9.65
CA TYR A 22 1.85 -7.11 -8.83
C TYR A 22 2.84 -6.36 -7.95
N LYS A 23 2.42 -5.18 -7.45
CA LYS A 23 3.15 -4.38 -6.47
C LYS A 23 2.23 -4.15 -5.26
N LEU A 24 2.57 -4.80 -4.16
CA LEU A 24 1.94 -4.64 -2.85
C LEU A 24 3.04 -4.70 -1.81
N PRO A 25 3.22 -3.71 -0.95
CA PRO A 25 4.10 -3.84 0.20
C PRO A 25 3.61 -5.00 1.08
N LEU A 26 4.44 -6.03 1.29
CA LEU A 26 4.06 -7.21 2.09
C LEU A 26 4.32 -7.02 3.59
N SER A 27 4.88 -5.88 3.97
CA SER A 27 5.08 -5.50 5.37
C SER A 27 5.22 -3.99 5.47
N GLY A 28 4.96 -3.44 6.64
CA GLY A 28 5.20 -2.04 6.94
C GLY A 28 4.09 -1.38 7.73
N GLU A 29 4.18 -0.06 7.78
CA GLU A 29 3.24 0.78 8.48
C GLU A 29 2.14 1.27 7.52
N VAL A 30 0.90 1.21 7.97
CA VAL A 30 -0.27 1.70 7.23
C VAL A 30 -0.78 2.96 7.91
N ASN A 31 -0.88 4.04 7.14
CA ASN A 31 -1.58 5.22 7.57
C ASN A 31 -3.10 4.97 7.48
N PRO A 32 -3.86 5.11 8.58
CA PRO A 32 -5.30 4.84 8.58
C PRO A 32 -6.11 5.77 7.66
N GLU A 33 -5.59 6.94 7.32
CA GLU A 33 -6.21 7.86 6.36
C GLU A 33 -5.95 7.45 4.89
N ASN A 34 -4.88 6.72 4.65
CA ASN A 34 -4.54 6.20 3.34
C ASN A 34 -4.96 4.74 3.24
N HIS A 35 -5.18 4.29 2.02
CA HIS A 35 -5.49 2.90 1.77
C HIS A 35 -4.23 2.15 1.35
N LEU A 36 -4.15 0.89 1.74
CA LEU A 36 -3.14 0.01 1.20
C LEU A 36 -3.39 -0.15 -0.31
N THR A 37 -2.35 0.06 -1.11
CA THR A 37 -2.46 0.09 -2.57
C THR A 37 -1.88 -1.18 -3.18
N MET A 38 -2.60 -1.78 -4.12
CA MET A 38 -2.16 -2.92 -4.91
C MET A 38 -2.20 -2.56 -6.40
N ASP A 39 -1.04 -2.52 -7.03
CA ASP A 39 -0.89 -2.24 -8.46
C ASP A 39 -0.59 -3.53 -9.22
N PHE A 40 -1.21 -3.70 -10.40
CA PHE A 40 -1.00 -4.85 -11.28
C PHE A 40 -0.33 -4.42 -12.57
N ASP A 41 0.55 -5.26 -13.11
CA ASP A 41 1.19 -4.98 -14.39
C ASP A 41 0.22 -5.18 -15.57
N TYR A 42 -0.78 -6.06 -15.39
CA TYR A 42 -1.83 -6.32 -16.37
C TYR A 42 -3.23 -6.11 -15.80
N PRO A 43 -4.23 -5.81 -16.65
CA PRO A 43 -5.63 -5.78 -16.22
C PRO A 43 -6.09 -7.15 -15.68
N LEU A 44 -7.06 -7.14 -14.76
CA LEU A 44 -7.59 -8.35 -14.15
C LEU A 44 -8.83 -8.85 -14.89
N THR A 45 -8.94 -10.17 -15.03
CA THR A 45 -10.16 -10.87 -15.48
C THR A 45 -10.95 -11.46 -14.32
N LYS A 46 -10.25 -11.81 -13.21
CA LYS A 46 -10.88 -12.32 -11.99
C LYS A 46 -10.31 -11.59 -10.78
N LEU A 47 -11.19 -11.22 -9.87
CA LEU A 47 -10.85 -10.68 -8.56
C LEU A 47 -11.87 -11.20 -7.54
N ASP A 48 -11.49 -12.24 -6.80
CA ASP A 48 -12.30 -12.81 -5.73
C ASP A 48 -11.98 -12.12 -4.40
N SER A 49 -12.64 -11.01 -4.17
CA SER A 49 -12.45 -10.24 -2.92
C SER A 49 -13.06 -10.95 -1.70
N ALA A 50 -13.99 -11.87 -1.89
CA ALA A 50 -14.59 -12.62 -0.79
C ALA A 50 -13.65 -13.69 -0.21
N ALA A 51 -12.70 -14.16 -1.02
CA ALA A 51 -11.67 -15.09 -0.56
C ALA A 51 -10.53 -14.42 0.21
N MET A 52 -10.46 -13.09 0.21
CA MET A 52 -9.42 -12.34 0.91
C MET A 52 -9.75 -12.22 2.39
N LEU A 53 -8.77 -12.51 3.25
CA LEU A 53 -8.88 -12.42 4.70
C LEU A 53 -7.98 -11.31 5.21
N LEU A 54 -8.53 -10.45 6.05
CA LEU A 54 -7.77 -9.48 6.83
C LEU A 54 -8.06 -9.77 8.31
N THR A 55 -7.03 -10.03 9.08
CA THR A 55 -7.16 -10.32 10.51
C THR A 55 -6.43 -9.26 11.34
N LEU A 56 -7.03 -8.87 12.46
CA LEU A 56 -6.41 -8.06 13.49
C LEU A 56 -5.95 -8.98 14.64
N THR A 57 -4.68 -8.87 14.99
CA THR A 57 -4.12 -9.53 16.18
C THR A 57 -4.18 -8.59 17.37
N HIS A 58 -4.90 -8.97 18.41
CA HIS A 58 -4.98 -8.23 19.66
C HIS A 58 -3.76 -8.46 20.58
N PRO A 59 -3.52 -7.61 21.59
CA PRO A 59 -2.40 -7.78 22.53
C PRO A 59 -2.44 -9.10 23.33
N ASP A 60 -3.61 -9.69 23.49
CA ASP A 60 -3.82 -11.00 24.14
C ASP A 60 -3.64 -12.19 23.18
N ASN A 61 -3.16 -11.92 21.93
CA ASN A 61 -3.02 -12.84 20.80
C ASN A 61 -4.35 -13.42 20.27
N SER A 62 -5.49 -12.89 20.67
CA SER A 62 -6.74 -13.22 19.99
C SER A 62 -6.77 -12.61 18.58
N ILE A 63 -7.52 -13.26 17.67
CA ILE A 63 -7.61 -12.88 16.27
C ILE A 63 -9.05 -12.49 15.95
N GLU A 64 -9.22 -11.33 15.35
CA GLU A 64 -10.51 -10.80 14.88
C GLU A 64 -10.49 -10.68 13.35
N ASP A 65 -11.52 -11.22 12.69
CA ASP A 65 -11.69 -11.03 11.24
C ASP A 65 -12.22 -9.63 10.95
N ILE A 66 -11.54 -8.94 10.04
CA ILE A 66 -11.85 -7.56 9.67
C ILE A 66 -12.39 -7.53 8.25
N PRO A 67 -13.55 -6.89 8.00
CA PRO A 67 -14.09 -6.78 6.65
C PRO A 67 -13.16 -5.96 5.75
N VAL A 68 -12.80 -6.52 4.60
CA VAL A 68 -11.94 -5.88 3.61
C VAL A 68 -12.74 -5.60 2.34
N ARG A 69 -12.47 -4.47 1.69
CA ARG A 69 -13.03 -4.11 0.40
C ARG A 69 -11.93 -3.70 -0.56
N LEU A 70 -11.98 -4.23 -1.78
CA LEU A 70 -11.15 -3.74 -2.87
C LEU A 70 -11.95 -2.74 -3.70
N VAL A 71 -11.36 -1.56 -3.86
CA VAL A 71 -11.95 -0.48 -4.65
C VAL A 71 -10.99 -0.15 -5.78
N ARG A 72 -11.44 -0.30 -7.02
CA ARG A 72 -10.65 0.04 -8.19
C ARG A 72 -10.46 1.56 -8.28
N ASP A 73 -9.26 2.00 -8.60
CA ASP A 73 -8.97 3.39 -8.92
C ASP A 73 -9.64 3.76 -10.26
N THR A 74 -10.27 4.94 -10.32
CA THR A 74 -10.95 5.42 -11.53
C THR A 74 -9.99 6.00 -12.56
N ALA A 75 -8.85 6.54 -12.14
CA ALA A 75 -7.82 7.12 -12.98
C ALA A 75 -6.76 6.10 -13.40
N GLN A 76 -6.43 5.16 -12.52
CA GLN A 76 -5.43 4.13 -12.74
C GLN A 76 -6.08 2.74 -12.72
N LEU A 77 -6.57 2.29 -13.86
CA LEU A 77 -7.41 1.09 -13.97
C LEU A 77 -6.77 -0.23 -13.50
N ARG A 78 -5.45 -0.25 -13.31
CA ARG A 78 -4.68 -1.39 -12.77
C ARG A 78 -4.36 -1.26 -11.29
N ARG A 79 -4.83 -0.18 -10.63
CA ARG A 79 -4.66 0.08 -9.21
C ARG A 79 -5.93 -0.24 -8.45
N TYR A 80 -5.76 -0.89 -7.31
CA TYR A 80 -6.82 -1.19 -6.36
C TYR A 80 -6.42 -0.71 -4.96
N TYR A 81 -7.37 -0.15 -4.25
CA TYR A 81 -7.24 0.22 -2.86
C TYR A 81 -7.84 -0.86 -1.97
N ILE A 82 -7.06 -1.34 -1.04
CA ILE A 82 -7.51 -2.27 0.01
C ILE A 82 -8.01 -1.40 1.16
N ARG A 83 -9.32 -1.35 1.33
CA ARG A 83 -9.99 -0.56 2.37
C ARG A 83 -10.47 -1.45 3.49
N ALA A 84 -10.18 -1.06 4.74
CA ALA A 84 -10.62 -1.72 5.94
C ALA A 84 -10.86 -0.68 7.05
N PRO A 85 -11.62 -1.01 8.10
CA PRO A 85 -11.74 -0.18 9.30
C PRO A 85 -10.46 -0.33 10.15
N TRP A 86 -9.37 0.30 9.71
CA TRP A 86 -8.08 0.26 10.37
C TRP A 86 -8.17 0.85 11.79
N LYS A 87 -7.82 0.06 12.81
CA LYS A 87 -7.69 0.52 14.20
C LYS A 87 -6.24 0.97 14.44
N THR A 88 -6.05 2.16 14.94
CA THR A 88 -4.73 2.73 15.24
C THR A 88 -3.92 1.84 16.19
N GLY A 89 -2.63 1.67 15.91
CA GLY A 89 -1.75 0.78 16.67
C GLY A 89 -2.00 -0.71 16.44
N GLY A 90 -3.03 -1.10 15.69
CA GLY A 90 -3.39 -2.49 15.41
C GLY A 90 -2.38 -3.20 14.52
N GLN A 91 -2.20 -4.51 14.76
CA GLN A 91 -1.38 -5.39 13.93
C GLN A 91 -2.29 -6.24 13.05
N TYR A 92 -2.09 -6.15 11.75
CA TYR A 92 -2.95 -6.81 10.76
C TYR A 92 -2.17 -7.81 9.91
N THR A 93 -2.85 -8.89 9.55
CA THR A 93 -2.37 -9.84 8.54
C THR A 93 -3.39 -9.91 7.41
N LEU A 94 -2.96 -9.58 6.20
CA LEU A 94 -3.73 -9.76 4.97
C LEU A 94 -3.31 -11.07 4.33
N THR A 95 -4.27 -11.93 4.03
CA THR A 95 -4.06 -13.18 3.29
C THR A 95 -4.90 -13.17 2.02
N ILE A 96 -4.26 -13.31 0.88
CA ILE A 96 -4.91 -13.49 -0.42
C ILE A 96 -4.54 -14.91 -0.89
N PRO A 97 -5.50 -15.84 -0.94
CA PRO A 97 -5.21 -17.22 -1.31
C PRO A 97 -4.79 -17.32 -2.77
N GLU A 98 -4.09 -18.40 -3.09
CA GLU A 98 -3.71 -18.75 -4.46
C GLU A 98 -4.93 -18.79 -5.38
N GLY A 99 -4.80 -18.22 -6.59
CA GLY A 99 -5.86 -18.21 -7.60
C GLY A 99 -7.03 -17.27 -7.32
N ALA A 100 -6.97 -16.44 -6.26
CA ALA A 100 -8.02 -15.43 -5.98
C ALA A 100 -8.02 -14.31 -7.01
N ILE A 101 -6.89 -14.02 -7.63
CA ILE A 101 -6.72 -12.97 -8.64
C ILE A 101 -6.15 -13.59 -9.91
N THR A 102 -6.73 -13.24 -11.08
CA THR A 102 -6.24 -13.68 -12.39
C THR A 102 -6.17 -12.49 -13.33
N ASP A 103 -5.10 -12.37 -14.09
CA ASP A 103 -4.92 -11.34 -15.10
C ASP A 103 -5.49 -11.72 -16.48
N VAL A 104 -5.41 -10.80 -17.44
CA VAL A 104 -5.90 -11.02 -18.83
C VAL A 104 -5.08 -12.05 -19.59
N ALA A 105 -3.87 -12.38 -19.17
CA ALA A 105 -3.03 -13.41 -19.75
C ALA A 105 -3.34 -14.81 -19.17
N GLY A 106 -4.23 -14.88 -18.17
CA GLY A 106 -4.64 -16.13 -17.53
C GLY A 106 -3.72 -16.57 -16.39
N PHE A 107 -2.76 -15.75 -15.98
CA PHE A 107 -1.91 -16.04 -14.83
C PHE A 107 -2.61 -15.62 -13.53
N SER A 108 -2.46 -16.47 -12.51
CA SER A 108 -3.07 -16.24 -11.20
C SER A 108 -1.99 -16.04 -10.13
N ASN A 109 -2.38 -15.33 -9.05
CA ASN A 109 -1.48 -15.13 -7.92
C ASN A 109 -1.17 -16.44 -7.19
N ASP A 110 0.06 -16.57 -6.70
CA ASP A 110 0.40 -17.46 -5.58
C ASP A 110 -0.22 -16.92 -4.29
N SER A 111 -0.19 -17.69 -3.19
CA SER A 111 -0.62 -17.20 -1.89
C SER A 111 0.18 -15.96 -1.48
N ILE A 112 -0.51 -14.86 -1.15
CA ILE A 112 0.10 -13.59 -0.73
C ILE A 112 -0.24 -13.36 0.73
N ILE A 113 0.78 -13.13 1.56
CA ILE A 113 0.61 -12.82 2.98
C ILE A 113 1.35 -11.51 3.26
N GLY A 114 0.61 -10.51 3.75
CA GLY A 114 1.15 -9.21 4.15
C GLY A 114 0.90 -8.94 5.63
N LYS A 115 1.89 -8.36 6.34
CA LYS A 115 1.79 -8.00 7.76
C LYS A 115 1.96 -6.50 7.94
N TYR A 116 1.02 -5.86 8.59
CA TYR A 116 0.97 -4.40 8.70
C TYR A 116 0.74 -3.96 10.14
N THR A 117 1.34 -2.83 10.50
CA THR A 117 1.04 -2.12 11.74
C THR A 117 0.39 -0.79 11.37
N VAL A 118 -0.77 -0.50 11.94
CA VAL A 118 -1.44 0.78 11.68
C VAL A 118 -0.80 1.87 12.54
N LEU A 119 -0.47 3.00 11.91
CA LEU A 119 0.14 4.13 12.59
C LEU A 119 -0.76 4.64 13.73
N ASP A 120 -0.13 4.93 14.86
CA ASP A 120 -0.77 5.57 15.99
C ASP A 120 -0.61 7.10 15.86
N PRO A 121 -1.72 7.87 15.72
CA PRO A 121 -1.64 9.32 15.56
C PRO A 121 -0.87 10.03 16.66
N GLU A 122 -0.86 9.48 17.88
CA GLU A 122 -0.15 10.08 19.03
C GLU A 122 1.37 10.11 18.84
N LYS A 123 1.91 9.26 17.95
CA LYS A 123 3.34 9.19 17.61
C LYS A 123 3.76 10.12 16.46
N PHE A 124 2.80 10.81 15.87
CA PHE A 124 3.01 11.64 14.70
C PHE A 124 2.49 13.06 14.92
N ALA A 125 3.08 14.00 14.19
CA ALA A 125 2.61 15.37 14.16
C ALA A 125 1.61 15.60 13.02
N THR A 126 0.72 16.59 13.22
CA THR A 126 -0.02 17.23 12.14
C THR A 126 0.64 18.56 11.84
N VAL A 127 1.06 18.78 10.60
CA VAL A 127 1.68 20.01 10.15
C VAL A 127 0.67 20.80 9.33
N LYS A 128 0.36 22.02 9.77
CA LYS A 128 -0.52 22.95 9.06
C LYS A 128 0.33 23.96 8.29
N ILE A 129 -0.06 24.23 7.06
CA ILE A 129 0.63 25.11 6.14
C ILE A 129 -0.38 26.07 5.55
N HIS A 130 -0.03 27.35 5.54
CA HIS A 130 -0.79 28.37 4.83
C HIS A 130 -0.06 28.70 3.52
N VAL A 131 -0.70 28.40 2.39
CA VAL A 131 -0.16 28.71 1.07
C VAL A 131 -0.63 30.08 0.65
N THR A 132 0.33 30.98 0.41
CA THR A 132 0.09 32.33 -0.15
C THR A 132 0.62 32.38 -1.57
N GLY A 133 -0.08 33.06 -2.44
CA GLY A 133 0.29 33.19 -3.86
C GLY A 133 -0.62 34.19 -4.56
N LYS A 134 -0.56 34.21 -5.88
CA LYS A 134 -1.52 34.98 -6.67
C LYS A 134 -2.89 34.34 -6.62
N ASP A 135 -3.89 35.14 -6.43
CA ASP A 135 -5.31 34.70 -6.38
C ASP A 135 -5.91 34.66 -7.81
N ASP A 136 -5.18 34.00 -8.73
CA ASP A 136 -5.49 33.91 -10.16
C ASP A 136 -6.00 32.51 -10.57
N GLY A 137 -6.28 31.64 -9.58
CA GLY A 137 -6.67 30.25 -9.79
C GLY A 137 -5.50 29.30 -10.11
N SER A 138 -4.26 29.76 -9.93
CA SER A 138 -3.08 28.90 -10.07
C SER A 138 -3.17 27.69 -9.15
N LYS A 139 -2.76 26.54 -9.69
CA LYS A 139 -2.70 25.27 -8.97
C LYS A 139 -1.26 24.90 -8.65
N TYR A 140 -1.08 24.29 -7.50
CA TYR A 140 0.23 23.88 -7.03
C TYR A 140 0.23 22.41 -6.63
N ILE A 141 1.40 21.81 -6.66
CA ILE A 141 1.68 20.53 -6.01
C ILE A 141 2.49 20.85 -4.76
N LEU A 142 1.99 20.45 -3.60
CA LEU A 142 2.65 20.62 -2.32
C LEU A 142 3.22 19.30 -1.86
N GLN A 143 4.54 19.22 -1.74
CA GLN A 143 5.28 18.03 -1.36
C GLN A 143 5.91 18.21 0.02
N LEU A 144 5.72 17.21 0.89
CA LEU A 144 6.44 17.05 2.15
C LEU A 144 7.58 16.05 1.93
N LEU A 145 8.79 16.47 2.22
CA LEU A 145 10.02 15.71 2.07
C LEU A 145 10.66 15.48 3.44
N ASP A 146 11.47 14.45 3.58
CA ASP A 146 12.34 14.28 4.75
C ASP A 146 13.63 15.11 4.63
N GLY A 147 14.50 15.04 5.66
CA GLY A 147 15.79 15.72 5.69
C GLY A 147 16.71 15.38 4.50
N ASN A 148 16.54 14.18 3.91
CA ASN A 148 17.31 13.69 2.76
C ASN A 148 16.65 14.02 1.41
N ASN A 149 15.60 14.85 1.40
CA ASN A 149 14.78 15.21 0.23
C ASN A 149 13.98 14.03 -0.37
N ALA A 150 13.76 12.95 0.35
CA ALA A 150 12.87 11.88 -0.08
C ALA A 150 11.41 12.29 0.11
N LEU A 151 10.58 12.07 -0.92
CA LEU A 151 9.15 12.39 -0.89
C LEU A 151 8.42 11.48 0.12
N LYS A 152 7.72 12.09 1.07
CA LYS A 152 6.89 11.40 2.07
C LYS A 152 5.41 11.51 1.78
N GLN A 153 4.94 12.70 1.47
CA GLN A 153 3.53 12.95 1.14
C GLN A 153 3.42 14.01 0.06
N GLU A 154 2.33 13.95 -0.71
CA GLU A 154 2.05 14.90 -1.79
C GLU A 154 0.57 15.27 -1.80
N LYS A 155 0.29 16.54 -2.00
CA LYS A 155 -1.05 17.06 -2.29
C LYS A 155 -1.04 17.77 -3.63
N ARG A 156 -1.98 17.41 -4.49
CA ARG A 156 -2.15 18.00 -5.83
C ARG A 156 -3.34 18.93 -5.85
N ASP A 157 -3.40 19.76 -6.89
CA ASP A 157 -4.45 20.76 -7.06
C ASP A 157 -4.61 21.71 -5.85
N VAL A 158 -3.49 21.98 -5.18
CA VAL A 158 -3.43 22.89 -4.05
C VAL A 158 -3.64 24.31 -4.56
N THR A 159 -4.51 25.06 -3.90
CA THR A 159 -4.73 26.50 -4.11
C THR A 159 -4.26 27.30 -2.89
N THR A 160 -4.33 28.63 -2.94
CA THR A 160 -4.11 29.47 -1.76
C THR A 160 -5.04 29.09 -0.63
N GLY A 161 -4.55 29.18 0.62
CA GLY A 161 -5.32 28.83 1.82
C GLY A 161 -4.62 27.81 2.73
N ASP A 162 -5.40 27.22 3.64
CA ASP A 162 -4.91 26.34 4.67
C ASP A 162 -4.91 24.88 4.23
N TRP A 163 -3.78 24.23 4.41
CA TRP A 163 -3.55 22.83 4.11
C TRP A 163 -2.90 22.13 5.28
N GLN A 164 -3.10 20.81 5.41
CA GLN A 164 -2.45 20.06 6.48
C GLN A 164 -1.92 18.72 5.98
N PHE A 165 -0.82 18.29 6.59
CA PHE A 165 -0.28 16.95 6.48
C PHE A 165 -0.43 16.25 7.83
N ASN A 166 -1.06 15.09 7.85
CA ASN A 166 -1.19 14.26 9.03
C ASN A 166 -0.13 13.14 9.01
N PHE A 167 0.09 12.51 10.15
CA PHE A 167 1.06 11.41 10.30
C PHE A 167 2.48 11.78 9.85
N VAL A 168 2.90 12.98 10.19
CA VAL A 168 4.27 13.44 9.93
C VAL A 168 5.19 12.90 11.03
N PRO A 169 6.19 12.05 10.71
CA PRO A 169 7.10 11.51 11.70
C PRO A 169 7.97 12.63 12.31
N ALA A 170 8.46 12.40 13.53
CA ALA A 170 9.44 13.29 14.13
C ALA A 170 10.73 13.34 13.30
N GLY A 171 11.33 14.51 13.16
CA GLY A 171 12.56 14.71 12.41
C GLY A 171 12.56 15.97 11.57
N GLU A 172 13.61 16.13 10.76
CA GLU A 172 13.70 17.23 9.82
C GLU A 172 12.75 17.00 8.64
N ILE A 173 11.92 18.00 8.36
CA ILE A 173 11.00 18.01 7.23
C ILE A 173 11.28 19.23 6.35
N LYS A 174 11.04 19.08 5.06
CA LYS A 174 11.14 20.14 4.06
C LYS A 174 9.88 20.19 3.22
N PHE A 175 9.56 21.35 2.72
CA PHE A 175 8.45 21.54 1.80
C PHE A 175 8.97 21.96 0.44
N ARG A 176 8.33 21.43 -0.59
CA ARG A 176 8.51 21.86 -1.98
C ARG A 176 7.15 22.21 -2.54
N VAL A 177 7.06 23.39 -3.14
CA VAL A 177 5.88 23.83 -3.88
C VAL A 177 6.23 23.87 -5.35
N ILE A 178 5.41 23.29 -6.20
CA ILE A 178 5.56 23.26 -7.66
C ILE A 178 4.30 23.87 -8.26
N GLU A 179 4.43 24.89 -9.05
CA GLU A 179 3.33 25.47 -9.82
C GLU A 179 3.04 24.58 -11.04
N VAL A 180 1.74 24.38 -11.35
CA VAL A 180 1.27 23.45 -12.39
C VAL A 180 0.64 24.22 -13.54
#